data_132e8442b7d40779e212200734049011
#
_entry.id   132e8442b7d40779e212200734049011
#
_cell.length_a   1.000
_cell.length_b   1.000
_cell.length_c   1.000
_cell.angle_alpha   90.00
_cell.angle_beta   90.00
_cell.angle_gamma   90.00
#
_symmetry.space_group_name_H-M   'P 1'
#
loop_
_entity.id
_entity.type
_entity.pdbx_description
1 polymer ?
#
loop_
_entity_poly.entity_id
_entity_poly.type
_entity_poly.pdbx_seq_one_letter_code
_entity_poly.pdbx_strand_id
1 'polypeptide(L)'
;MLDRSLYAPSPWAVRFHEAQADEILGGGSAGPGKSLTLLWDPIVNQAVVEHARCTGQFLDRLSPFLADLCRKHPIRPGQSEGHALSMRRTMPQLQETIDRSIRMFPLIDPGATYSKELHRWTFSSGFKYTFGHCRESNSHEDYLSKQYTGLWLDEAYQFLLKQYQELSARVRSADPVLRHQLRICLMSNPSPGWLKETFVDPEPKGETLLTSKVTDPTTGEVFKRTRLFLPAKLDDNPDKAFVAQYKVNLLAKPAHMRARYLYGDWNSMEGGFFEDDYNPAVHVIEPFKVPREWPKFRMMDWGYKSQGVILWGALDPDENLYIFFEFNFRLMDASEVALRVVDIEKRFGFWNDRERRSRLVGVADTQLWEERGNSGQPMAADFAHKGVHWTPADKGPGSIARSAERICARLRDYDKTSPPGLMVFNNCRKTQEMLASIAVDENDSTVPDKKSPLKHWFDALGYGCARASRGRGSIPMETHVFDMADDDPEYRPAAASGFGYGS
;
A
#
# COMPACT_ATOMS: atom_id res chain seq x y z
N MET A 1 -35.80 19.34 -23.40
CA MET A 1 -35.78 18.96 -21.98
C MET A 1 -34.50 18.17 -21.68
N LEU A 2 -33.43 18.86 -21.39
CA LEU A 2 -32.21 18.29 -20.83
C LEU A 2 -31.74 19.28 -19.76
N ASP A 3 -32.56 19.39 -18.74
CA ASP A 3 -32.26 20.12 -17.52
C ASP A 3 -31.57 19.13 -16.54
N ARG A 4 -30.36 18.77 -16.90
CA ARG A 4 -29.47 18.03 -15.97
C ARG A 4 -28.25 18.89 -15.80
N SER A 5 -27.95 19.22 -14.54
CA SER A 5 -26.68 19.85 -14.17
C SER A 5 -25.55 19.14 -14.91
N LEU A 6 -24.68 19.86 -15.58
CA LEU A 6 -23.56 19.32 -16.35
C LEU A 6 -22.68 18.36 -15.53
N TYR A 7 -22.65 18.58 -14.24
CA TYR A 7 -21.98 17.76 -13.28
C TYR A 7 -22.68 17.83 -11.92
N ALA A 8 -23.07 16.68 -11.40
CA ALA A 8 -23.64 16.52 -10.06
C ALA A 8 -22.70 15.62 -9.25
N PRO A 9 -21.73 16.20 -8.51
CA PRO A 9 -20.77 15.43 -7.73
C PRO A 9 -21.46 14.65 -6.62
N SER A 10 -21.02 13.43 -6.40
CA SER A 10 -21.41 12.66 -5.21
C SER A 10 -20.85 13.33 -3.93
N PRO A 11 -21.36 13.00 -2.73
CA PRO A 11 -20.80 13.52 -1.49
C PRO A 11 -19.30 13.21 -1.34
N TRP A 12 -18.84 12.06 -1.84
CA TRP A 12 -17.42 11.72 -1.90
C TRP A 12 -16.64 12.65 -2.84
N ALA A 13 -17.17 12.90 -4.06
CA ALA A 13 -16.56 13.80 -5.03
C ALA A 13 -16.49 15.23 -4.50
N VAL A 14 -17.49 15.69 -3.75
CA VAL A 14 -17.46 16.99 -3.06
C VAL A 14 -16.29 17.05 -2.09
N ARG A 15 -16.12 16.05 -1.21
CA ARG A 15 -14.99 15.99 -0.29
C ARG A 15 -13.65 15.99 -1.02
N PHE A 16 -13.56 15.29 -2.15
CA PHE A 16 -12.36 15.30 -2.97
C PHE A 16 -12.03 16.68 -3.53
N HIS A 17 -13.00 17.37 -4.09
CA HIS A 17 -12.82 18.73 -4.62
C HIS A 17 -12.47 19.76 -3.55
N GLU A 18 -13.02 19.62 -2.35
CA GLU A 18 -12.79 20.53 -1.21
C GLU A 18 -11.51 20.22 -0.42
N ALA A 19 -10.89 19.06 -0.65
CA ALA A 19 -9.72 18.65 0.11
C ALA A 19 -8.55 19.63 -0.07
N GLN A 20 -7.95 20.02 1.05
CA GLN A 20 -6.83 20.95 1.13
C GLN A 20 -5.55 20.18 1.52
N ALA A 21 -4.90 19.58 0.51
CA ALA A 21 -3.62 18.91 0.64
C ALA A 21 -2.80 19.08 -0.64
N ASP A 22 -1.48 19.04 -0.52
CA ASP A 22 -0.58 19.14 -1.69
C ASP A 22 -0.75 17.94 -2.61
N GLU A 23 -0.98 16.76 -2.03
CA GLU A 23 -1.15 15.50 -2.73
C GLU A 23 -2.40 14.77 -2.21
N ILE A 24 -3.31 14.38 -3.11
CA ILE A 24 -4.57 13.72 -2.76
C ILE A 24 -4.72 12.44 -3.54
N LEU A 25 -4.93 11.33 -2.85
CA LEU A 25 -5.30 10.06 -3.45
C LEU A 25 -6.79 9.79 -3.21
N GLY A 26 -7.58 9.76 -4.28
CA GLY A 26 -8.91 9.17 -4.30
C GLY A 26 -8.83 7.71 -4.70
N GLY A 27 -8.95 6.79 -3.74
CA GLY A 27 -8.69 5.39 -4.00
C GLY A 27 -9.69 4.45 -3.35
N GLY A 28 -9.90 3.29 -3.95
CA GLY A 28 -10.82 2.28 -3.42
C GLY A 28 -11.59 1.55 -4.50
N SER A 29 -12.83 1.13 -4.21
CA SER A 29 -13.62 0.28 -5.11
C SER A 29 -13.81 0.87 -6.52
N ALA A 30 -14.16 0.01 -7.48
CA ALA A 30 -14.55 0.43 -8.81
C ALA A 30 -15.96 1.04 -8.81
N GLY A 31 -16.23 1.98 -9.72
CA GLY A 31 -17.58 2.51 -9.98
C GLY A 31 -18.06 3.70 -9.15
N PRO A 32 -17.33 4.31 -8.20
CA PRO A 32 -17.82 5.49 -7.45
C PRO A 32 -17.80 6.79 -8.27
N GLY A 33 -17.30 6.79 -9.51
CA GLY A 33 -17.19 7.98 -10.33
C GLY A 33 -15.82 8.68 -10.31
N LYS A 34 -14.76 7.99 -9.87
CA LYS A 34 -13.39 8.53 -9.74
C LYS A 34 -12.90 9.30 -10.97
N SER A 35 -12.96 8.68 -12.15
CA SER A 35 -12.46 9.30 -13.40
C SER A 35 -13.27 10.53 -13.81
N LEU A 36 -14.58 10.55 -13.54
CA LEU A 36 -15.39 11.73 -13.78
C LEU A 36 -15.03 12.85 -12.81
N THR A 37 -14.86 12.54 -11.54
CA THR A 37 -14.40 13.50 -10.52
C THR A 37 -13.04 14.07 -10.91
N LEU A 38 -12.11 13.24 -11.37
CA LEU A 38 -10.78 13.68 -11.80
C LEU A 38 -10.82 14.58 -13.03
N LEU A 39 -11.75 14.33 -13.98
CA LEU A 39 -11.94 15.19 -15.16
C LEU A 39 -12.42 16.59 -14.77
N TRP A 40 -13.29 16.69 -13.76
CA TRP A 40 -13.85 17.95 -13.31
C TRP A 40 -12.97 18.72 -12.33
N ASP A 41 -12.11 18.03 -11.59
CA ASP A 41 -11.31 18.67 -10.55
C ASP A 41 -10.43 19.84 -11.07
N PRO A 42 -9.74 19.74 -12.22
CA PRO A 42 -9.02 20.88 -12.78
C PRO A 42 -9.91 22.09 -13.06
N ILE A 43 -11.14 21.87 -13.51
CA ILE A 43 -12.11 22.93 -13.80
C ILE A 43 -12.59 23.59 -12.52
N VAL A 44 -12.87 22.78 -11.50
CA VAL A 44 -13.27 23.27 -10.17
C VAL A 44 -12.19 24.13 -9.55
N ASN A 45 -10.93 23.78 -9.74
CA ASN A 45 -9.80 24.49 -9.13
C ASN A 45 -9.22 25.62 -9.98
N GLN A 46 -9.69 25.84 -11.19
CA GLN A 46 -9.11 26.82 -12.11
C GLN A 46 -10.08 27.95 -12.49
N ALA A 47 -9.55 28.96 -13.15
CA ALA A 47 -10.25 30.20 -13.47
C ALA A 47 -11.45 30.07 -14.41
N VAL A 48 -11.64 28.93 -15.09
CA VAL A 48 -12.76 28.70 -15.99
C VAL A 48 -14.12 28.86 -15.29
N VAL A 49 -14.21 28.28 -14.09
CA VAL A 49 -15.42 28.39 -13.26
C VAL A 49 -15.64 29.83 -12.79
N GLU A 50 -14.55 30.54 -12.49
CA GLU A 50 -14.58 31.94 -12.13
C GLU A 50 -15.07 32.83 -13.29
N HIS A 51 -14.56 32.54 -14.50
CA HIS A 51 -15.05 33.24 -15.68
C HIS A 51 -16.58 33.09 -15.85
N ALA A 52 -17.07 31.86 -15.75
CA ALA A 52 -18.50 31.57 -15.82
C ALA A 52 -19.28 32.32 -14.73
N ARG A 53 -18.74 32.38 -13.50
CA ARG A 53 -19.35 33.14 -12.41
C ARG A 53 -19.44 34.64 -12.69
N CYS A 54 -18.37 35.24 -13.21
CA CYS A 54 -18.31 36.65 -13.45
C CYS A 54 -19.21 37.10 -14.62
N THR A 55 -19.38 36.25 -15.62
CA THR A 55 -20.25 36.52 -16.78
C THR A 55 -21.72 36.19 -16.54
N GLY A 56 -22.02 35.41 -15.49
CA GLY A 56 -23.38 34.94 -15.19
C GLY A 56 -23.92 33.90 -16.19
N GLN A 57 -23.17 33.57 -17.24
CA GLN A 57 -23.67 32.74 -18.34
C GLN A 57 -23.87 31.27 -17.95
N PHE A 58 -23.16 30.78 -16.93
CA PHE A 58 -23.14 29.37 -16.58
C PHE A 58 -23.55 29.04 -15.14
N LEU A 59 -23.66 30.03 -14.26
CA LEU A 59 -24.00 29.78 -12.85
C LEU A 59 -25.35 29.06 -12.70
N ASP A 60 -26.30 29.39 -13.56
CA ASP A 60 -27.63 28.76 -13.55
C ASP A 60 -27.58 27.31 -14.08
N ARG A 61 -26.51 26.93 -14.79
CA ARG A 61 -26.31 25.59 -15.35
C ARG A 61 -25.38 24.73 -14.54
N LEU A 62 -24.61 25.32 -13.61
CA LEU A 62 -23.75 24.61 -12.70
C LEU A 62 -24.55 23.97 -11.57
N SER A 63 -24.06 22.87 -11.02
CA SER A 63 -24.64 22.33 -9.79
C SER A 63 -24.56 23.38 -8.67
N PRO A 64 -25.46 23.32 -7.67
CA PRO A 64 -25.38 24.22 -6.50
C PRO A 64 -24.02 24.17 -5.81
N PHE A 65 -23.39 22.98 -5.79
CA PHE A 65 -22.03 22.79 -5.26
C PHE A 65 -20.99 23.64 -6.01
N LEU A 66 -20.93 23.58 -7.34
CA LEU A 66 -19.97 24.36 -8.11
C LEU A 66 -20.21 25.86 -8.00
N ALA A 67 -21.47 26.28 -7.99
CA ALA A 67 -21.82 27.67 -7.77
C ALA A 67 -21.38 28.19 -6.40
N ASP A 68 -21.54 27.39 -5.35
CA ASP A 68 -21.09 27.73 -4.01
C ASP A 68 -19.56 27.76 -3.90
N LEU A 69 -18.89 26.79 -4.54
CA LEU A 69 -17.42 26.74 -4.59
C LEU A 69 -16.82 27.96 -5.29
N CYS A 70 -17.43 28.41 -6.41
CA CYS A 70 -17.01 29.64 -7.10
C CYS A 70 -17.14 30.88 -6.21
N ARG A 71 -18.19 30.94 -5.37
CA ARG A 71 -18.35 32.06 -4.41
C ARG A 71 -17.30 32.04 -3.30
N LYS A 72 -16.91 30.86 -2.84
CA LYS A 72 -15.92 30.69 -1.75
C LYS A 72 -14.49 30.96 -2.20
N HIS A 73 -14.16 30.65 -3.45
CA HIS A 73 -12.80 30.72 -3.97
C HIS A 73 -12.71 31.62 -5.23
N PRO A 74 -12.81 32.94 -5.08
CA PRO A 74 -12.81 33.87 -6.21
C PRO A 74 -11.45 33.92 -6.90
N ILE A 75 -11.47 33.65 -8.21
CA ILE A 75 -10.32 33.83 -9.10
C ILE A 75 -10.70 34.93 -10.11
N ARG A 76 -9.80 35.89 -10.33
CA ARG A 76 -10.10 37.03 -11.24
C ARG A 76 -10.09 36.57 -12.69
N PRO A 77 -11.14 36.88 -13.48
CA PRO A 77 -11.21 36.55 -14.90
C PRO A 77 -10.07 37.13 -15.71
N GLY A 78 -9.64 36.40 -16.75
CA GLY A 78 -8.64 36.86 -17.72
C GLY A 78 -7.21 36.95 -17.22
N GLN A 79 -6.91 36.48 -15.98
CA GLN A 79 -5.58 36.53 -15.40
C GLN A 79 -5.00 35.13 -15.08
N SER A 80 -5.65 34.05 -15.50
CA SER A 80 -5.16 32.73 -15.20
C SER A 80 -4.26 32.18 -16.30
N GLU A 81 -2.99 32.01 -16.00
CA GLU A 81 -2.05 31.18 -16.76
C GLU A 81 -2.08 29.73 -16.31
N GLY A 82 -3.16 29.28 -15.67
CA GLY A 82 -3.28 27.91 -15.16
C GLY A 82 -3.11 26.87 -16.26
N HIS A 83 -2.36 25.82 -15.96
CA HIS A 83 -2.12 24.71 -16.86
C HIS A 83 -2.27 23.38 -16.13
N ALA A 84 -3.37 22.69 -16.35
CA ALA A 84 -3.64 21.36 -15.84
C ALA A 84 -3.05 20.28 -16.76
N LEU A 85 -2.44 19.25 -16.16
CA LEU A 85 -2.02 18.02 -16.86
C LEU A 85 -2.77 16.83 -16.29
N SER A 86 -3.65 16.23 -17.09
CA SER A 86 -4.35 14.98 -16.76
C SER A 86 -3.77 13.82 -17.57
N MET A 87 -3.45 12.71 -16.91
CA MET A 87 -2.72 11.62 -17.54
C MET A 87 -3.31 10.25 -17.22
N ARG A 88 -3.15 9.34 -18.18
CA ARG A 88 -3.23 7.89 -18.03
C ARG A 88 -1.98 7.23 -18.59
N ARG A 89 -1.83 5.93 -18.37
CA ARG A 89 -0.68 5.18 -18.87
C ARG A 89 -0.53 5.29 -20.39
N THR A 90 -1.63 5.25 -21.15
CA THR A 90 -1.61 5.29 -22.62
C THR A 90 -2.69 6.23 -23.15
N MET A 91 -2.47 6.79 -24.36
CA MET A 91 -3.45 7.65 -25.03
C MET A 91 -4.81 6.95 -25.32
N PRO A 92 -4.85 5.69 -25.78
CA PRO A 92 -6.14 4.99 -25.97
C PRO A 92 -6.98 4.94 -24.69
N GLN A 93 -6.36 4.81 -23.50
CA GLN A 93 -7.07 4.83 -22.22
C GLN A 93 -7.72 6.20 -21.91
N LEU A 94 -7.17 7.29 -22.46
CA LEU A 94 -7.71 8.64 -22.29
C LEU A 94 -8.86 8.96 -23.24
N GLN A 95 -9.08 8.17 -24.28
CA GLN A 95 -10.02 8.52 -25.34
C GLN A 95 -11.43 8.82 -24.81
N GLU A 96 -11.95 7.96 -23.94
CA GLU A 96 -13.28 8.21 -23.34
C GLU A 96 -13.34 9.51 -22.53
N THR A 97 -12.26 9.83 -21.80
CA THR A 97 -12.14 11.06 -21.01
C THR A 97 -12.10 12.29 -21.93
N ILE A 98 -11.35 12.20 -23.03
CA ILE A 98 -11.29 13.26 -24.06
C ILE A 98 -12.66 13.44 -24.71
N ASP A 99 -13.33 12.36 -25.11
CA ASP A 99 -14.65 12.43 -25.74
C ASP A 99 -15.71 13.04 -24.80
N ARG A 100 -15.62 12.74 -23.50
CA ARG A 100 -16.46 13.39 -22.49
C ARG A 100 -16.17 14.89 -22.41
N SER A 101 -14.89 15.28 -22.38
CA SER A 101 -14.51 16.69 -22.35
C SER A 101 -15.01 17.46 -23.58
N ILE A 102 -14.95 16.84 -24.78
CA ILE A 102 -15.47 17.45 -26.02
C ILE A 102 -16.97 17.72 -25.94
N ARG A 103 -17.74 16.88 -25.28
CA ARG A 103 -19.18 17.09 -25.09
C ARG A 103 -19.49 18.09 -23.98
N MET A 104 -18.66 18.21 -22.96
CA MET A 104 -18.96 18.93 -21.70
C MET A 104 -18.36 20.33 -21.67
N PHE A 105 -17.09 20.50 -22.07
CA PHE A 105 -16.38 21.77 -21.89
C PHE A 105 -16.93 22.92 -22.71
N PRO A 106 -17.37 22.72 -23.95
CA PRO A 106 -18.06 23.82 -24.70
C PRO A 106 -19.37 24.28 -24.06
N LEU A 107 -19.99 23.45 -23.21
CA LEU A 107 -21.19 23.85 -22.46
C LEU A 107 -20.84 24.68 -21.22
N ILE A 108 -19.58 24.59 -20.72
CA ILE A 108 -19.07 25.40 -19.61
C ILE A 108 -18.53 26.72 -20.14
N ASP A 109 -17.74 26.68 -21.21
CA ASP A 109 -17.14 27.83 -21.88
C ASP A 109 -17.28 27.69 -23.41
N PRO A 110 -18.25 28.37 -24.04
CA PRO A 110 -18.41 28.30 -25.47
C PRO A 110 -17.23 28.80 -26.29
N GLY A 111 -16.32 29.55 -25.67
CA GLY A 111 -15.08 30.03 -26.29
C GLY A 111 -13.93 29.04 -26.15
N ALA A 112 -14.12 27.97 -25.41
CA ALA A 112 -13.05 26.94 -25.23
C ALA A 112 -12.81 26.20 -26.56
N THR A 113 -11.53 26.01 -26.88
CA THR A 113 -11.07 25.32 -28.09
C THR A 113 -10.22 24.12 -27.78
N TYR A 114 -10.39 23.03 -28.53
CA TYR A 114 -9.60 21.81 -28.38
C TYR A 114 -8.64 21.62 -29.55
N SER A 115 -7.34 21.54 -29.25
CA SER A 115 -6.33 21.13 -30.22
C SER A 115 -6.14 19.62 -30.17
N LYS A 116 -6.46 18.92 -31.26
CA LYS A 116 -6.25 17.47 -31.40
C LYS A 116 -4.75 17.09 -31.43
N GLU A 117 -3.92 17.94 -32.01
CA GLU A 117 -2.48 17.73 -32.11
C GLU A 117 -1.81 17.81 -30.73
N LEU A 118 -2.19 18.80 -29.92
CA LEU A 118 -1.63 19.02 -28.60
C LEU A 118 -2.38 18.27 -27.49
N HIS A 119 -3.48 17.61 -27.84
CA HIS A 119 -4.42 17.02 -26.87
C HIS A 119 -4.78 17.99 -25.75
N ARG A 120 -5.08 19.26 -26.11
CA ARG A 120 -5.18 20.35 -25.14
C ARG A 120 -6.39 21.24 -25.39
N TRP A 121 -7.13 21.49 -24.34
CA TRP A 121 -8.11 22.57 -24.26
C TRP A 121 -7.43 23.90 -23.95
N THR A 122 -7.92 24.96 -24.55
CA THR A 122 -7.63 26.35 -24.18
C THR A 122 -8.95 27.03 -23.94
N PHE A 123 -9.16 27.50 -22.72
CA PHE A 123 -10.39 28.18 -22.29
C PHE A 123 -10.30 29.71 -22.52
N SER A 124 -11.43 30.38 -22.52
CA SER A 124 -11.50 31.84 -22.72
C SER A 124 -10.71 32.62 -21.64
N SER A 125 -10.57 32.06 -20.46
CA SER A 125 -9.76 32.61 -19.37
C SER A 125 -8.25 32.52 -19.59
N GLY A 126 -7.79 31.83 -20.63
CA GLY A 126 -6.39 31.49 -20.81
C GLY A 126 -5.97 30.17 -20.15
N PHE A 127 -6.83 29.57 -19.32
CA PHE A 127 -6.56 28.27 -18.72
C PHE A 127 -6.33 27.17 -19.77
N LYS A 128 -5.32 26.34 -19.56
CA LYS A 128 -4.97 25.21 -20.44
C LYS A 128 -5.19 23.90 -19.70
N TYR A 129 -5.84 22.95 -20.37
CA TYR A 129 -6.03 21.62 -19.86
C TYR A 129 -5.51 20.59 -20.88
N THR A 130 -4.37 19.97 -20.56
CA THR A 130 -3.68 19.03 -21.44
C THR A 130 -3.95 17.59 -20.98
N PHE A 131 -4.27 16.72 -21.94
CA PHE A 131 -4.28 15.27 -21.76
C PHE A 131 -2.93 14.68 -22.18
N GLY A 132 -2.30 13.92 -21.32
CA GLY A 132 -1.00 13.32 -21.56
C GLY A 132 -0.95 11.83 -21.19
N HIS A 133 0.11 11.18 -21.60
CA HIS A 133 0.33 9.78 -21.26
C HIS A 133 1.81 9.53 -20.95
N CYS A 134 2.08 8.40 -20.24
CA CYS A 134 3.43 8.04 -19.84
C CYS A 134 3.62 6.52 -19.94
N ARG A 135 3.74 6.03 -21.19
CA ARG A 135 3.75 4.60 -21.50
C ARG A 135 5.07 3.94 -21.10
N GLU A 136 6.17 4.45 -21.60
CA GLU A 136 7.51 3.91 -21.35
C GLU A 136 8.09 4.49 -20.06
N SER A 137 9.14 3.84 -19.54
CA SER A 137 9.77 4.24 -18.27
C SER A 137 10.32 5.67 -18.27
N ASN A 138 10.71 6.18 -19.44
CA ASN A 138 11.28 7.52 -19.67
C ASN A 138 10.29 8.52 -20.29
N SER A 139 9.06 8.14 -20.62
CA SER A 139 8.09 9.06 -21.26
C SER A 139 7.76 10.31 -20.43
N HIS A 140 8.12 10.34 -19.14
CA HIS A 140 8.02 11.55 -18.32
C HIS A 140 8.94 12.67 -18.80
N GLU A 141 9.99 12.37 -19.57
CA GLU A 141 10.96 13.34 -20.10
C GLU A 141 10.31 14.33 -21.06
N ASP A 142 9.24 13.95 -21.78
CA ASP A 142 8.48 14.83 -22.67
C ASP A 142 7.82 16.02 -21.96
N TYR A 143 7.73 15.94 -20.62
CA TYR A 143 7.09 16.94 -19.76
C TYR A 143 8.07 17.78 -18.96
N LEU A 144 9.38 17.45 -18.95
CA LEU A 144 10.39 18.08 -18.08
C LEU A 144 10.60 19.57 -18.34
N SER A 145 10.42 20.03 -19.60
CA SER A 145 10.59 21.44 -19.99
C SER A 145 9.35 22.32 -19.71
N LYS A 146 8.26 21.73 -19.21
CA LYS A 146 6.99 22.40 -19.02
C LYS A 146 6.71 22.69 -17.54
N GLN A 147 5.79 23.64 -17.30
CA GLN A 147 5.26 23.93 -15.97
C GLN A 147 3.75 23.70 -15.98
N TYR A 148 3.26 23.14 -14.87
CA TYR A 148 1.85 22.88 -14.65
C TYR A 148 1.43 23.44 -13.31
N THR A 149 0.19 23.89 -13.20
CA THR A 149 -0.42 24.31 -11.94
C THR A 149 -1.09 23.15 -11.21
N GLY A 150 -1.22 21.99 -11.87
CA GLY A 150 -1.66 20.78 -11.23
C GLY A 150 -1.44 19.55 -12.12
N LEU A 151 -1.40 18.39 -11.44
CA LEU A 151 -1.20 17.07 -12.02
C LEU A 151 -2.34 16.16 -11.60
N TRP A 152 -3.00 15.52 -12.54
CA TRP A 152 -4.11 14.58 -12.32
C TRP A 152 -3.78 13.25 -12.97
N LEU A 153 -3.51 12.22 -12.17
CA LEU A 153 -3.19 10.87 -12.64
C LEU A 153 -4.38 9.95 -12.42
N ASP A 154 -4.99 9.48 -13.50
CA ASP A 154 -6.01 8.43 -13.44
C ASP A 154 -5.38 7.06 -13.61
N GLU A 155 -5.88 6.07 -12.87
CA GLU A 155 -5.26 4.74 -12.73
C GLU A 155 -3.79 4.86 -12.30
N ALA A 156 -3.55 5.65 -11.26
CA ALA A 156 -2.22 6.07 -10.81
C ALA A 156 -1.28 4.90 -10.46
N TYR A 157 -1.82 3.73 -10.10
CA TYR A 157 -1.03 2.52 -9.87
C TYR A 157 -0.23 2.05 -11.10
N GLN A 158 -0.60 2.48 -12.30
CA GLN A 158 0.10 2.13 -13.53
C GLN A 158 1.38 2.94 -13.76
N PHE A 159 1.60 4.01 -13.00
CA PHE A 159 2.79 4.86 -13.12
C PHE A 159 3.89 4.37 -12.19
N LEU A 160 5.14 4.46 -12.66
CA LEU A 160 6.31 4.20 -11.83
C LEU A 160 6.50 5.34 -10.81
N LEU A 161 7.03 5.04 -9.64
CA LEU A 161 7.36 6.06 -8.63
C LEU A 161 8.24 7.17 -9.20
N LYS A 162 9.26 6.83 -10.01
CA LYS A 162 10.12 7.82 -10.69
C LYS A 162 9.31 8.75 -11.59
N GLN A 163 8.38 8.21 -12.39
CA GLN A 163 7.51 9.03 -13.24
C GLN A 163 6.66 10.00 -12.42
N TYR A 164 6.07 9.51 -11.34
CA TYR A 164 5.31 10.36 -10.42
C TYR A 164 6.18 11.48 -9.80
N GLN A 165 7.36 11.16 -9.32
CA GLN A 165 8.27 12.13 -8.71
C GLN A 165 8.70 13.22 -9.71
N GLU A 166 9.08 12.85 -10.92
CA GLU A 166 9.51 13.78 -11.96
C GLU A 166 8.37 14.67 -12.46
N LEU A 167 7.18 14.12 -12.65
CA LEU A 167 5.98 14.88 -13.04
C LEU A 167 5.53 15.81 -11.92
N SER A 168 5.54 15.37 -10.67
CA SER A 168 5.19 16.17 -9.50
C SER A 168 6.10 17.40 -9.34
N ALA A 169 7.38 17.27 -9.65
CA ALA A 169 8.34 18.39 -9.64
C ALA A 169 8.02 19.47 -10.69
N ARG A 170 7.15 19.21 -11.65
CA ARG A 170 6.69 20.19 -12.66
C ARG A 170 5.48 20.99 -12.19
N VAL A 171 4.86 20.60 -11.07
CA VAL A 171 3.74 21.34 -10.46
C VAL A 171 4.30 22.52 -9.68
N ARG A 172 4.29 23.68 -10.33
CA ARG A 172 4.86 24.92 -9.78
C ARG A 172 4.31 26.14 -10.51
N SER A 173 4.32 27.30 -9.86
CA SER A 173 3.99 28.59 -10.48
C SER A 173 4.79 29.72 -9.88
N ALA A 174 5.22 30.68 -10.72
CA ALA A 174 5.79 31.95 -10.28
C ALA A 174 4.68 32.92 -9.81
N ASP A 175 3.46 32.77 -10.32
CA ASP A 175 2.30 33.57 -9.95
C ASP A 175 1.87 33.27 -8.50
N PRO A 176 1.85 34.27 -7.60
CA PRO A 176 1.42 34.08 -6.21
C PRO A 176 -0.02 33.55 -6.09
N VAL A 177 -0.93 33.95 -6.97
CA VAL A 177 -2.34 33.52 -6.95
C VAL A 177 -2.44 32.04 -7.32
N LEU A 178 -1.75 31.62 -8.36
CA LEU A 178 -1.76 30.23 -8.80
C LEU A 178 -1.02 29.29 -7.83
N ARG A 179 -0.05 29.81 -7.06
CA ARG A 179 0.65 29.00 -6.04
C ARG A 179 -0.30 28.44 -4.99
N HIS A 180 -1.37 29.14 -4.64
CA HIS A 180 -2.37 28.65 -3.68
C HIS A 180 -3.29 27.57 -4.27
N GLN A 181 -3.17 27.27 -5.55
CA GLN A 181 -3.99 26.32 -6.28
C GLN A 181 -3.20 25.15 -6.87
N LEU A 182 -1.91 25.07 -6.55
CA LEU A 182 -1.10 23.92 -6.95
C LEU A 182 -1.68 22.66 -6.35
N ARG A 183 -1.87 21.62 -7.17
CA ARG A 183 -2.58 20.43 -6.76
C ARG A 183 -2.06 19.18 -7.46
N ILE A 184 -1.89 18.10 -6.73
CA ILE A 184 -1.56 16.79 -7.27
C ILE A 184 -2.66 15.82 -6.85
N CYS A 185 -3.40 15.32 -7.81
CA CYS A 185 -4.55 14.45 -7.59
C CYS A 185 -4.33 13.10 -8.28
N LEU A 186 -4.54 12.05 -7.54
CA LEU A 186 -4.34 10.67 -7.96
C LEU A 186 -5.65 9.92 -7.80
N MET A 187 -6.03 9.14 -8.81
CA MET A 187 -7.15 8.20 -8.72
C MET A 187 -6.64 6.79 -8.96
N SER A 188 -7.05 5.85 -8.13
CA SER A 188 -6.63 4.47 -8.27
C SER A 188 -7.65 3.48 -7.74
N ASN A 189 -7.67 2.29 -8.33
CA ASN A 189 -8.15 1.11 -7.64
C ASN A 189 -7.02 0.57 -6.75
N PRO A 190 -7.32 -0.22 -5.72
CA PRO A 190 -6.30 -0.83 -4.89
C PRO A 190 -5.26 -1.57 -5.73
N SER A 191 -4.00 -1.33 -5.41
CA SER A 191 -2.86 -2.00 -6.05
C SER A 191 -1.67 -1.94 -5.10
N PRO A 192 -0.80 -2.95 -5.09
CA PRO A 192 0.45 -2.92 -4.33
C PRO A 192 1.42 -1.88 -4.86
N GLY A 193 2.46 -1.62 -4.08
CA GLY A 193 3.59 -0.77 -4.46
C GLY A 193 3.48 0.65 -3.93
N TRP A 194 4.25 1.56 -4.54
CA TRP A 194 4.54 2.89 -4.03
C TRP A 194 3.31 3.72 -3.64
N LEU A 195 2.20 3.55 -4.37
CA LEU A 195 0.98 4.32 -4.12
C LEU A 195 0.35 3.93 -2.77
N LYS A 196 0.25 2.61 -2.51
CA LYS A 196 -0.21 2.07 -1.24
C LYS A 196 0.72 2.47 -0.10
N GLU A 197 2.01 2.26 -0.27
CA GLU A 197 3.04 2.57 0.74
C GLU A 197 3.07 4.06 1.11
N THR A 198 2.83 4.95 0.12
CA THR A 198 2.92 6.40 0.32
C THR A 198 1.66 7.02 0.92
N PHE A 199 0.47 6.54 0.53
CA PHE A 199 -0.80 7.19 0.84
C PHE A 199 -1.70 6.38 1.76
N VAL A 200 -1.69 5.05 1.66
CA VAL A 200 -2.66 4.18 2.35
C VAL A 200 -2.07 3.59 3.63
N ASP A 201 -0.89 2.99 3.56
CA ASP A 201 -0.28 2.31 4.72
C ASP A 201 -0.04 3.23 5.93
N PRO A 202 0.31 4.54 5.76
CA PRO A 202 0.47 5.43 6.90
C PRO A 202 -0.84 5.69 7.67
N GLU A 203 -1.99 5.70 6.97
CA GLU A 203 -3.33 5.88 7.55
C GLU A 203 -4.36 5.11 6.73
N PRO A 204 -4.52 3.80 6.96
CA PRO A 204 -5.37 2.93 6.14
C PRO A 204 -6.86 3.28 6.16
N LYS A 205 -7.32 3.95 7.20
CA LYS A 205 -8.72 4.41 7.28
C LYS A 205 -8.98 5.62 6.39
N GLY A 206 -7.91 6.34 6.04
CA GLY A 206 -7.98 7.56 5.24
C GLY A 206 -8.57 8.75 6.01
N GLU A 207 -8.87 9.84 5.26
CA GLU A 207 -9.50 11.08 5.75
C GLU A 207 -8.66 11.87 6.78
N THR A 208 -7.44 11.41 7.08
CA THR A 208 -6.50 12.11 7.96
C THR A 208 -5.44 12.82 7.13
N LEU A 209 -5.23 14.12 7.39
CA LEU A 209 -4.18 14.89 6.73
C LEU A 209 -2.81 14.52 7.31
N LEU A 210 -2.01 13.83 6.51
CA LEU A 210 -0.63 13.50 6.87
C LEU A 210 0.29 14.65 6.51
N THR A 211 1.20 15.02 7.41
CA THR A 211 2.23 16.02 7.15
C THR A 211 3.61 15.39 7.25
N SER A 212 4.32 15.41 6.13
CA SER A 212 5.74 15.04 6.08
C SER A 212 6.61 16.30 6.15
N LYS A 213 7.77 16.17 6.78
CA LYS A 213 8.80 17.21 6.82
C LYS A 213 9.92 16.83 5.85
N VAL A 214 10.32 17.77 5.00
CA VAL A 214 11.45 17.63 4.09
C VAL A 214 12.48 18.70 4.52
N THR A 215 13.65 18.25 4.95
CA THR A 215 14.71 19.15 5.36
C THR A 215 15.68 19.37 4.20
N ASP A 216 15.97 20.63 3.86
CA ASP A 216 17.02 20.96 2.93
C ASP A 216 18.37 20.59 3.56
N PRO A 217 19.16 19.67 2.97
CA PRO A 217 20.42 19.24 3.57
C PRO A 217 21.48 20.33 3.56
N THR A 218 21.31 21.39 2.75
CA THR A 218 22.29 22.50 2.62
C THR A 218 22.00 23.62 3.61
N THR A 219 20.72 23.98 3.75
CA THR A 219 20.32 25.15 4.57
C THR A 219 19.78 24.75 5.94
N GLY A 220 19.39 23.47 6.12
CA GLY A 220 18.68 23.00 7.32
C GLY A 220 17.23 23.46 7.40
N GLU A 221 16.72 24.15 6.37
CA GLU A 221 15.34 24.62 6.34
C GLU A 221 14.36 23.44 6.21
N VAL A 222 13.27 23.50 6.98
CA VAL A 222 12.27 22.43 7.02
C VAL A 222 11.02 22.86 6.26
N PHE A 223 10.73 22.14 5.19
CA PHE A 223 9.51 22.28 4.40
C PHE A 223 8.49 21.23 4.81
N LYS A 224 7.20 21.60 4.72
CA LYS A 224 6.08 20.69 4.98
C LYS A 224 5.45 20.31 3.66
N ARG A 225 5.06 19.05 3.54
CA ARG A 225 4.26 18.50 2.44
C ARG A 225 3.10 17.70 3.03
N THR A 226 1.90 17.98 2.56
CA THR A 226 0.69 17.37 3.07
C THR A 226 0.14 16.34 2.09
N ARG A 227 -0.37 15.22 2.63
CA ARG A 227 -0.99 14.14 1.86
C ARG A 227 -2.31 13.75 2.47
N LEU A 228 -3.25 13.40 1.60
CA LEU A 228 -4.56 12.95 2.02
C LEU A 228 -4.99 11.73 1.19
N PHE A 229 -5.38 10.67 1.86
CA PHE A 229 -6.07 9.54 1.25
C PHE A 229 -7.57 9.65 1.51
N LEU A 230 -8.39 9.62 0.44
CA LEU A 230 -9.84 9.64 0.49
C LEU A 230 -10.39 8.31 -0.05
N PRO A 231 -10.81 7.40 0.84
CA PRO A 231 -11.41 6.12 0.44
C PRO A 231 -12.67 6.34 -0.39
N ALA A 232 -12.78 5.65 -1.52
CA ALA A 232 -13.92 5.68 -2.43
C ALA A 232 -14.60 4.30 -2.44
N LYS A 233 -15.91 4.27 -2.21
CA LYS A 233 -16.73 3.05 -2.20
C LYS A 233 -17.70 3.05 -3.38
N LEU A 234 -18.05 1.88 -3.89
CA LEU A 234 -19.05 1.75 -4.96
C LEU A 234 -20.36 2.45 -4.57
N ASP A 235 -20.77 2.35 -3.30
CA ASP A 235 -22.00 2.96 -2.79
C ASP A 235 -21.98 4.50 -2.75
N ASP A 236 -20.82 5.14 -2.94
CA ASP A 236 -20.69 6.59 -3.10
C ASP A 236 -21.26 7.07 -4.45
N ASN A 237 -21.48 6.16 -5.40
CA ASN A 237 -22.11 6.52 -6.67
C ASN A 237 -23.59 6.90 -6.45
N PRO A 238 -24.03 8.06 -6.91
CA PRO A 238 -25.41 8.52 -6.75
C PRO A 238 -26.42 7.70 -7.56
N ASP A 239 -26.00 7.07 -8.67
CA ASP A 239 -26.88 6.21 -9.48
C ASP A 239 -27.00 4.81 -8.82
N LYS A 240 -28.06 4.64 -8.02
CA LYS A 240 -28.31 3.39 -7.29
C LYS A 240 -28.70 2.22 -8.21
N ALA A 241 -29.25 2.49 -9.39
CA ALA A 241 -29.55 1.44 -10.38
C ALA A 241 -28.25 0.90 -10.98
N PHE A 242 -27.32 1.78 -11.35
CA PHE A 242 -25.98 1.41 -11.79
C PHE A 242 -25.25 0.61 -10.69
N VAL A 243 -25.26 1.09 -9.43
CA VAL A 243 -24.63 0.42 -8.29
C VAL A 243 -25.12 -1.01 -8.16
N ALA A 244 -26.44 -1.21 -8.17
CA ALA A 244 -27.05 -2.54 -8.03
C ALA A 244 -26.62 -3.50 -9.16
N GLN A 245 -26.69 -3.04 -10.41
CA GLN A 245 -26.30 -3.83 -11.58
C GLN A 245 -24.80 -4.13 -11.58
N TYR A 246 -23.95 -3.14 -11.31
CA TYR A 246 -22.51 -3.30 -11.32
C TYR A 246 -22.02 -4.21 -10.19
N LYS A 247 -22.66 -4.13 -9.01
CA LYS A 247 -22.37 -5.00 -7.86
C LYS A 247 -22.55 -6.49 -8.20
N VAL A 248 -23.59 -6.85 -8.96
CA VAL A 248 -23.79 -8.23 -9.43
C VAL A 248 -22.60 -8.71 -10.27
N ASN A 249 -22.14 -7.87 -11.20
CA ASN A 249 -20.99 -8.20 -12.04
C ASN A 249 -19.69 -8.35 -11.23
N LEU A 250 -19.52 -7.55 -10.17
CA LEU A 250 -18.36 -7.65 -9.28
C LEU A 250 -18.42 -8.87 -8.37
N LEU A 251 -19.61 -9.24 -7.90
CA LEU A 251 -19.83 -10.44 -7.06
C LEU A 251 -19.52 -11.74 -7.81
N ALA A 252 -19.70 -11.77 -9.14
CA ALA A 252 -19.35 -12.91 -9.98
C ALA A 252 -17.85 -13.10 -10.21
N LYS A 253 -17.01 -12.13 -9.79
CA LYS A 253 -15.56 -12.21 -9.95
C LYS A 253 -14.91 -13.09 -8.87
N PRO A 254 -13.67 -13.58 -9.09
CA PRO A 254 -12.84 -14.24 -8.08
C PRO A 254 -12.73 -13.43 -6.78
N ALA A 255 -12.44 -14.09 -5.67
CA ALA A 255 -12.45 -13.49 -4.33
C ALA A 255 -11.55 -12.25 -4.22
N HIS A 256 -10.30 -12.33 -4.73
CA HIS A 256 -9.36 -11.20 -4.74
C HIS A 256 -9.86 -10.02 -5.57
N MET A 257 -10.46 -10.28 -6.72
CA MET A 257 -11.03 -9.21 -7.57
C MET A 257 -12.25 -8.58 -6.90
N ARG A 258 -13.07 -9.35 -6.18
CA ARG A 258 -14.16 -8.79 -5.36
C ARG A 258 -13.61 -7.92 -4.23
N ALA A 259 -12.61 -8.41 -3.50
CA ALA A 259 -11.98 -7.64 -2.43
C ALA A 259 -11.41 -6.32 -2.96
N ARG A 260 -10.70 -6.34 -4.07
CA ARG A 260 -10.12 -5.18 -4.73
C ARG A 260 -11.16 -4.22 -5.29
N TYR A 261 -12.03 -4.70 -6.18
CA TYR A 261 -12.92 -3.84 -6.96
C TYR A 261 -14.25 -3.52 -6.30
N LEU A 262 -14.79 -4.43 -5.47
CA LEU A 262 -16.05 -4.20 -4.78
C LEU A 262 -15.84 -3.57 -3.39
N TYR A 263 -14.89 -4.11 -2.62
CA TYR A 263 -14.69 -3.66 -1.24
C TYR A 263 -13.57 -2.62 -1.08
N GLY A 264 -12.77 -2.39 -2.14
CA GLY A 264 -11.68 -1.40 -2.10
C GLY A 264 -10.51 -1.83 -1.22
N ASP A 265 -10.31 -3.13 -1.06
CA ASP A 265 -9.25 -3.67 -0.21
C ASP A 265 -7.88 -3.52 -0.87
N TRP A 266 -6.99 -2.77 -0.25
CA TRP A 266 -5.63 -2.50 -0.70
C TRP A 266 -4.64 -3.63 -0.38
N ASN A 267 -5.04 -4.62 0.39
CA ASN A 267 -4.22 -5.79 0.71
C ASN A 267 -4.53 -6.99 -0.19
N SER A 268 -5.62 -6.93 -0.94
CA SER A 268 -6.00 -7.98 -1.88
C SER A 268 -5.29 -7.81 -3.22
N MET A 269 -4.64 -8.88 -3.70
CA MET A 269 -3.87 -8.88 -4.96
C MET A 269 -4.37 -9.94 -5.95
N GLU A 270 -4.17 -9.67 -7.24
CA GLU A 270 -4.51 -10.58 -8.34
C GLU A 270 -3.47 -11.70 -8.43
N GLY A 271 -3.91 -12.94 -8.40
CA GLY A 271 -3.04 -14.11 -8.56
C GLY A 271 -2.16 -14.41 -7.35
N GLY A 272 -2.58 -14.03 -6.15
CA GLY A 272 -1.92 -14.46 -4.93
C GLY A 272 -1.91 -15.99 -4.81
N PHE A 273 -0.74 -16.58 -4.56
CA PHE A 273 -0.59 -18.02 -4.45
C PHE A 273 -1.53 -18.65 -3.40
N PHE A 274 -1.82 -17.92 -2.33
CA PHE A 274 -2.71 -18.37 -1.24
C PHE A 274 -4.12 -17.78 -1.34
N GLU A 275 -4.52 -17.24 -2.49
CA GLU A 275 -5.77 -16.51 -2.69
C GLU A 275 -7.02 -17.29 -2.27
N ASP A 276 -7.07 -18.59 -2.62
CA ASP A 276 -8.20 -19.45 -2.29
C ASP A 276 -8.23 -19.89 -0.82
N ASP A 277 -7.11 -19.79 -0.12
CA ASP A 277 -6.89 -20.33 1.22
C ASP A 277 -6.80 -19.25 2.30
N TYR A 278 -6.28 -18.07 1.97
CA TYR A 278 -6.08 -16.99 2.93
C TYR A 278 -7.26 -16.01 2.96
N ASN A 279 -7.88 -15.90 4.13
CA ASN A 279 -8.93 -14.93 4.41
C ASN A 279 -8.51 -14.04 5.59
N PRO A 280 -8.18 -12.75 5.39
CA PRO A 280 -7.77 -11.87 6.48
C PRO A 280 -8.77 -11.78 7.63
N ALA A 281 -10.08 -11.87 7.35
CA ALA A 281 -11.12 -11.82 8.38
C ALA A 281 -11.10 -13.04 9.33
N VAL A 282 -10.42 -14.12 8.94
CA VAL A 282 -10.32 -15.38 9.69
C VAL A 282 -8.92 -15.56 10.26
N HIS A 283 -7.89 -15.28 9.44
CA HIS A 283 -6.50 -15.60 9.77
C HIS A 283 -5.74 -14.47 10.47
N VAL A 284 -6.27 -13.23 10.45
CA VAL A 284 -5.65 -12.09 11.14
C VAL A 284 -6.40 -11.81 12.43
N ILE A 285 -5.65 -11.81 13.52
CA ILE A 285 -6.23 -11.64 14.86
C ILE A 285 -5.54 -10.51 15.62
N GLU A 286 -6.26 -9.94 16.59
CA GLU A 286 -5.68 -8.97 17.50
C GLU A 286 -4.61 -9.63 18.39
N PRO A 287 -3.48 -8.93 18.67
CA PRO A 287 -2.44 -9.43 19.54
C PRO A 287 -2.95 -9.70 20.94
N PHE A 288 -2.57 -10.85 21.49
CA PHE A 288 -2.78 -11.19 22.87
C PHE A 288 -1.49 -11.70 23.51
N LYS A 289 -1.42 -11.76 24.83
CA LYS A 289 -0.26 -12.32 25.54
C LYS A 289 -0.23 -13.83 25.32
N VAL A 290 0.75 -14.28 24.51
CA VAL A 290 0.92 -15.71 24.21
C VAL A 290 1.18 -16.49 25.50
N PRO A 291 0.35 -17.50 25.85
CA PRO A 291 0.49 -18.29 27.06
C PRO A 291 1.89 -18.88 27.22
N ARG A 292 2.40 -18.97 28.46
CA ARG A 292 3.77 -19.41 28.73
C ARG A 292 4.00 -20.86 28.34
N GLU A 293 3.00 -21.70 28.55
CA GLU A 293 2.99 -23.13 28.27
C GLU A 293 3.00 -23.47 26.78
N TRP A 294 2.61 -22.52 25.92
CA TRP A 294 2.67 -22.77 24.49
C TRP A 294 4.09 -22.84 23.99
N PRO A 295 4.47 -23.91 23.26
CA PRO A 295 5.76 -24.01 22.61
C PRO A 295 5.99 -22.81 21.67
N LYS A 296 7.14 -22.17 21.83
CA LYS A 296 7.54 -21.02 21.02
C LYS A 296 8.85 -21.30 20.31
N PHE A 297 8.96 -20.78 19.12
CA PHE A 297 10.18 -20.88 18.32
C PHE A 297 10.28 -19.71 17.34
N ARG A 298 11.43 -19.54 16.75
CA ARG A 298 11.63 -18.57 15.68
C ARG A 298 12.02 -19.28 14.39
N MET A 299 11.77 -18.58 13.26
CA MET A 299 12.06 -19.06 11.92
C MET A 299 12.69 -17.94 11.12
N MET A 300 13.76 -18.22 10.38
CA MET A 300 14.53 -17.21 9.67
C MET A 300 14.86 -17.64 8.25
N ASP A 301 14.63 -16.74 7.29
CA ASP A 301 15.29 -16.78 6.00
C ASP A 301 16.33 -15.66 5.92
N TRP A 302 17.57 -16.03 5.60
CA TRP A 302 18.68 -15.10 5.62
C TRP A 302 18.77 -14.27 4.34
N GLY A 303 19.04 -12.97 4.48
CA GLY A 303 19.37 -12.07 3.39
C GLY A 303 20.32 -10.97 3.87
N TYR A 304 21.34 -10.63 3.06
CA TYR A 304 22.22 -9.49 3.32
C TYR A 304 21.93 -8.32 2.37
N LYS A 305 22.15 -8.51 1.05
CA LYS A 305 21.79 -7.52 0.01
C LYS A 305 20.29 -7.54 -0.26
N SER A 306 19.67 -8.71 -0.18
CA SER A 306 18.23 -8.89 -0.14
C SER A 306 17.69 -8.71 1.28
N GLN A 307 16.39 -8.73 1.43
CA GLN A 307 15.72 -8.69 2.72
C GLN A 307 15.96 -10.00 3.50
N GLY A 308 16.35 -9.91 4.75
CA GLY A 308 16.32 -11.05 5.68
C GLY A 308 15.11 -10.92 6.59
N VAL A 309 14.55 -12.05 7.05
CA VAL A 309 13.31 -12.10 7.84
C VAL A 309 13.43 -13.07 8.99
N ILE A 310 12.99 -12.66 10.16
CA ILE A 310 12.78 -13.54 11.32
C ILE A 310 11.33 -13.41 11.77
N LEU A 311 10.64 -14.54 11.88
CA LEU A 311 9.29 -14.63 12.44
C LEU A 311 9.36 -15.37 13.77
N TRP A 312 8.53 -14.97 14.73
CA TRP A 312 8.32 -15.69 15.99
C TRP A 312 6.94 -16.32 15.97
N GLY A 313 6.90 -17.62 16.21
CA GLY A 313 5.69 -18.41 16.23
C GLY A 313 5.48 -19.14 17.55
N ALA A 314 4.22 -19.43 17.86
CA ALA A 314 3.79 -20.24 18.98
C ALA A 314 2.78 -21.30 18.52
N LEU A 315 2.75 -22.45 19.17
CA LEU A 315 1.75 -23.49 18.95
C LEU A 315 0.80 -23.56 20.16
N ASP A 316 -0.48 -23.53 19.91
CA ASP A 316 -1.46 -23.82 20.94
C ASP A 316 -1.55 -25.34 21.26
N PRO A 317 -2.35 -25.77 22.23
CA PRO A 317 -2.53 -27.19 22.55
C PRO A 317 -3.06 -28.03 21.38
N ASP A 318 -3.78 -27.43 20.44
CA ASP A 318 -4.35 -28.08 19.26
C ASP A 318 -3.40 -28.00 18.03
N GLU A 319 -2.15 -27.57 18.26
CA GLU A 319 -1.09 -27.44 17.23
C GLU A 319 -1.34 -26.35 16.17
N ASN A 320 -2.25 -25.40 16.44
CA ASN A 320 -2.43 -24.23 15.58
C ASN A 320 -1.25 -23.29 15.75
N LEU A 321 -0.73 -22.79 14.60
CA LEU A 321 0.44 -21.93 14.57
C LEU A 321 0.03 -20.45 14.59
N TYR A 322 0.53 -19.72 15.57
CA TYR A 322 0.34 -18.27 15.71
C TYR A 322 1.64 -17.56 15.39
N ILE A 323 1.65 -16.70 14.37
CA ILE A 323 2.77 -15.79 14.11
C ILE A 323 2.48 -14.50 14.86
N PHE A 324 3.23 -14.25 15.94
CA PHE A 324 2.95 -13.16 16.87
C PHE A 324 3.90 -11.97 16.77
N PHE A 325 5.06 -12.14 16.08
CA PHE A 325 6.02 -11.08 15.85
C PHE A 325 6.84 -11.34 14.58
N GLU A 326 7.22 -10.27 13.90
CA GLU A 326 8.11 -10.30 12.74
C GLU A 326 9.19 -9.22 12.84
N PHE A 327 10.38 -9.54 12.38
CA PHE A 327 11.51 -8.63 12.26
C PHE A 327 12.17 -8.84 10.89
N ASN A 328 12.32 -7.79 10.15
CA ASN A 328 13.02 -7.81 8.86
C ASN A 328 14.27 -6.92 8.93
N PHE A 329 15.30 -7.32 8.21
CA PHE A 329 16.59 -6.65 8.21
C PHE A 329 17.21 -6.67 6.80
N ARG A 330 18.12 -5.72 6.57
CA ARG A 330 18.89 -5.62 5.33
C ARG A 330 20.21 -4.95 5.63
N LEU A 331 21.30 -5.36 4.95
CA LEU A 331 22.64 -4.82 5.12
C LEU A 331 23.15 -4.90 6.56
N MET A 332 22.69 -5.90 7.33
CA MET A 332 23.15 -6.20 8.68
C MET A 332 23.94 -7.50 8.66
N ASP A 333 25.03 -7.57 9.38
CA ASP A 333 25.77 -8.81 9.56
C ASP A 333 25.14 -9.76 10.60
N ALA A 334 25.64 -10.98 10.68
CA ALA A 334 25.07 -12.00 11.57
C ALA A 334 25.14 -11.62 13.06
N SER A 335 26.19 -10.92 13.47
CA SER A 335 26.34 -10.44 14.84
C SER A 335 25.37 -9.33 15.18
N GLU A 336 25.16 -8.39 14.25
CA GLU A 336 24.20 -7.30 14.40
C GLU A 336 22.77 -7.84 14.50
N VAL A 337 22.40 -8.77 13.61
CA VAL A 337 21.07 -9.42 13.65
C VAL A 337 20.91 -10.20 14.95
N ALA A 338 21.94 -10.94 15.41
CA ALA A 338 21.90 -11.67 16.68
C ALA A 338 21.64 -10.74 17.87
N LEU A 339 22.26 -9.56 17.91
CA LEU A 339 22.02 -8.56 18.97
C LEU A 339 20.57 -8.06 18.94
N ARG A 340 19.98 -7.85 17.75
CA ARG A 340 18.56 -7.48 17.63
C ARG A 340 17.65 -8.58 18.15
N VAL A 341 17.93 -9.84 17.83
CA VAL A 341 17.19 -10.99 18.37
C VAL A 341 17.26 -11.01 19.89
N VAL A 342 18.44 -10.80 20.48
CA VAL A 342 18.62 -10.72 21.93
C VAL A 342 17.76 -9.62 22.55
N ASP A 343 17.77 -8.41 21.97
CA ASP A 343 16.98 -7.29 22.45
C ASP A 343 15.47 -7.57 22.39
N ILE A 344 15.00 -8.15 21.27
CA ILE A 344 13.59 -8.53 21.10
C ILE A 344 13.21 -9.60 22.13
N GLU A 345 14.02 -10.64 22.29
CA GLU A 345 13.70 -11.75 23.18
C GLU A 345 13.82 -11.39 24.66
N LYS A 346 14.64 -10.41 25.03
CA LYS A 346 14.64 -9.82 26.38
C LYS A 346 13.29 -9.16 26.68
N ARG A 347 12.76 -8.38 25.75
CA ARG A 347 11.45 -7.71 25.90
C ARG A 347 10.31 -8.71 26.04
N PHE A 348 10.39 -9.85 25.36
CA PHE A 348 9.40 -10.92 25.46
C PHE A 348 9.62 -11.87 26.62
N GLY A 349 10.70 -11.73 27.40
CA GLY A 349 11.04 -12.62 28.49
C GLY A 349 11.56 -14.00 28.05
N PHE A 350 12.02 -14.12 26.79
CA PHE A 350 12.57 -15.37 26.23
C PHE A 350 14.08 -15.51 26.41
N TRP A 351 14.71 -14.51 27.02
CA TRP A 351 16.14 -14.51 27.28
C TRP A 351 16.47 -15.04 28.68
N ASN A 352 17.53 -15.86 28.82
CA ASN A 352 18.07 -16.29 30.08
C ASN A 352 19.34 -15.51 30.40
N ASP A 353 19.26 -14.55 31.34
CA ASP A 353 20.39 -13.69 31.70
C ASP A 353 21.52 -14.43 32.40
N ARG A 354 21.22 -15.49 33.16
CA ARG A 354 22.22 -16.29 33.86
C ARG A 354 23.09 -17.09 32.89
N GLU A 355 22.43 -17.71 31.91
CA GLU A 355 23.10 -18.54 30.89
C GLU A 355 23.52 -17.71 29.67
N ARG A 356 23.12 -16.45 29.60
CA ARG A 356 23.37 -15.52 28.49
C ARG A 356 22.98 -16.12 27.16
N ARG A 357 21.84 -16.78 27.11
CA ARG A 357 21.30 -17.41 25.89
C ARG A 357 19.78 -17.25 25.77
N SER A 358 19.31 -17.36 24.53
CA SER A 358 17.89 -17.50 24.23
C SER A 358 17.36 -18.84 24.73
N ARG A 359 16.12 -18.80 25.25
CA ARG A 359 15.33 -20.00 25.61
C ARG A 359 14.67 -20.64 24.39
N LEU A 360 14.62 -19.90 23.25
CA LEU A 360 14.05 -20.40 22.03
C LEU A 360 15.12 -20.98 21.12
N VAL A 361 14.76 -22.07 20.43
CA VAL A 361 15.56 -22.61 19.34
C VAL A 361 14.88 -22.24 18.03
N GLY A 362 15.63 -21.64 17.11
CA GLY A 362 15.16 -21.25 15.81
C GLY A 362 15.39 -22.33 14.74
N VAL A 363 14.64 -22.24 13.64
CA VAL A 363 14.93 -22.92 12.37
C VAL A 363 15.33 -21.88 11.34
N ALA A 364 16.38 -22.13 10.57
CA ALA A 364 16.89 -21.14 9.61
C ALA A 364 17.39 -21.79 8.32
N ASP A 365 17.53 -20.95 7.29
CA ASP A 365 18.15 -21.31 6.01
C ASP A 365 19.51 -22.01 6.24
N THR A 366 19.76 -23.08 5.49
CA THR A 366 21.03 -23.83 5.50
C THR A 366 22.25 -22.97 5.16
N GLN A 367 22.07 -21.86 4.49
CA GLN A 367 23.11 -20.87 4.18
C GLN A 367 23.84 -20.37 5.43
N LEU A 368 23.22 -20.42 6.62
CA LEU A 368 23.88 -20.03 7.86
C LEU A 368 25.08 -20.92 8.22
N TRP A 369 25.12 -22.15 7.72
CA TRP A 369 26.18 -23.14 8.00
C TRP A 369 27.20 -23.24 6.87
N GLU A 370 27.06 -22.47 5.80
CA GLU A 370 28.05 -22.41 4.74
C GLU A 370 29.30 -21.64 5.20
N GLU A 371 30.47 -22.15 4.85
CA GLU A 371 31.75 -21.48 5.15
C GLU A 371 31.88 -20.19 4.37
N ARG A 372 32.25 -19.11 5.03
CA ARG A 372 32.45 -17.80 4.39
C ARG A 372 33.93 -17.54 4.13
N GLY A 373 34.30 -17.49 2.86
CA GLY A 373 35.54 -16.91 2.35
C GLY A 373 36.76 -17.10 3.23
N ASN A 374 37.57 -16.05 3.44
CA ASN A 374 38.83 -16.10 4.20
C ASN A 374 38.67 -16.30 5.71
N SER A 375 37.49 -16.18 6.31
CA SER A 375 37.29 -16.37 7.76
C SER A 375 36.99 -17.81 8.15
N GLY A 376 36.57 -18.67 7.22
CA GLY A 376 36.24 -20.06 7.44
C GLY A 376 35.13 -20.36 8.45
N GLN A 377 34.54 -19.33 9.07
CA GLN A 377 33.54 -19.48 10.12
C GLN A 377 32.12 -19.27 9.58
N PRO A 378 31.17 -20.22 9.81
CA PRO A 378 29.80 -20.08 9.38
C PRO A 378 29.05 -19.02 10.22
N MET A 379 28.06 -18.37 9.63
CA MET A 379 27.21 -17.36 10.31
C MET A 379 26.52 -17.92 11.56
N ALA A 380 26.15 -19.20 11.54
CA ALA A 380 25.54 -19.86 12.69
C ALA A 380 26.40 -19.76 13.95
N ALA A 381 27.73 -19.74 13.80
CA ALA A 381 28.64 -19.55 14.91
C ALA A 381 28.58 -18.15 15.52
N ASP A 382 28.44 -17.11 14.68
CA ASP A 382 28.28 -15.72 15.13
C ASP A 382 27.01 -15.56 15.98
N PHE A 383 25.91 -16.15 15.54
CA PHE A 383 24.67 -16.21 16.33
C PHE A 383 24.87 -16.96 17.64
N ALA A 384 25.52 -18.14 17.62
CA ALA A 384 25.75 -18.97 18.80
C ALA A 384 26.62 -18.24 19.83
N HIS A 385 27.65 -17.49 19.41
CA HIS A 385 28.46 -16.64 20.28
C HIS A 385 27.65 -15.57 21.03
N LYS A 386 26.52 -15.13 20.45
CA LYS A 386 25.58 -14.21 21.12
C LYS A 386 24.48 -14.94 21.89
N GLY A 387 24.53 -16.26 22.02
CA GLY A 387 23.53 -17.08 22.72
C GLY A 387 22.24 -17.31 21.93
N VAL A 388 22.28 -17.12 20.62
CA VAL A 388 21.13 -17.33 19.71
C VAL A 388 21.40 -18.59 18.90
N HIS A 389 20.60 -19.64 19.10
CA HIS A 389 20.82 -20.94 18.45
C HIS A 389 19.80 -21.21 17.36
N TRP A 390 20.28 -21.79 16.25
CA TRP A 390 19.48 -22.17 15.09
C TRP A 390 19.68 -23.65 14.76
N THR A 391 18.69 -24.24 14.13
CA THR A 391 18.75 -25.54 13.46
C THR A 391 18.52 -25.37 11.97
N PRO A 392 19.16 -26.14 11.09
CA PRO A 392 19.01 -26.03 9.68
C PRO A 392 17.58 -26.44 9.24
N ALA A 393 17.03 -25.70 8.29
CA ALA A 393 15.79 -26.05 7.62
C ALA A 393 16.01 -27.21 6.63
N ASP A 394 14.95 -27.96 6.37
CA ASP A 394 14.96 -29.00 5.33
C ASP A 394 14.80 -28.35 3.94
N LYS A 395 15.90 -28.30 3.19
CA LYS A 395 15.98 -27.72 1.85
C LYS A 395 16.19 -28.75 0.73
N GLY A 396 15.80 -29.98 0.90
CA GLY A 396 15.87 -31.00 -0.13
C GLY A 396 15.02 -30.66 -1.38
N PRO A 397 15.21 -31.36 -2.51
CA PRO A 397 14.46 -31.17 -3.72
C PRO A 397 12.94 -31.08 -3.47
N GLY A 398 12.25 -30.11 -4.06
CA GLY A 398 10.81 -29.88 -3.86
C GLY A 398 10.44 -29.22 -2.52
N SER A 399 11.39 -28.71 -1.75
CA SER A 399 11.11 -28.09 -0.44
C SER A 399 10.17 -26.87 -0.54
N ILE A 400 10.26 -26.08 -1.62
CA ILE A 400 9.39 -24.91 -1.84
C ILE A 400 7.92 -25.36 -2.01
N ALA A 401 7.67 -26.37 -2.87
CA ALA A 401 6.33 -26.91 -3.07
C ALA A 401 5.76 -27.51 -1.77
N ARG A 402 6.59 -28.28 -1.02
CA ARG A 402 6.16 -28.81 0.29
C ARG A 402 5.88 -27.71 1.32
N SER A 403 6.64 -26.60 1.31
CA SER A 403 6.35 -25.45 2.17
C SER A 403 5.05 -24.79 1.80
N ALA A 404 4.80 -24.58 0.51
CA ALA A 404 3.54 -24.05 0.00
C ALA A 404 2.34 -24.93 0.42
N GLU A 405 2.44 -26.24 0.20
CA GLU A 405 1.39 -27.19 0.59
C GLU A 405 1.10 -27.17 2.09
N ARG A 406 2.14 -27.11 2.95
CA ARG A 406 1.97 -27.04 4.41
C ARG A 406 1.31 -25.74 4.85
N ILE A 407 1.65 -24.61 4.25
CA ILE A 407 1.01 -23.34 4.53
C ILE A 407 -0.46 -23.40 4.09
N CYS A 408 -0.75 -23.84 2.87
CA CYS A 408 -2.11 -24.01 2.37
C CYS A 408 -2.95 -24.93 3.28
N ALA A 409 -2.37 -26.08 3.68
CA ALA A 409 -3.08 -27.00 4.56
C ALA A 409 -3.50 -26.35 5.88
N ARG A 410 -2.59 -25.55 6.51
CA ARG A 410 -2.90 -24.84 7.74
C ARG A 410 -3.90 -23.69 7.55
N LEU A 411 -3.89 -23.01 6.41
CA LEU A 411 -4.86 -21.98 6.09
C LEU A 411 -6.26 -22.56 5.85
N ARG A 412 -6.37 -23.77 5.26
CA ARG A 412 -7.65 -24.47 5.02
C ARG A 412 -8.22 -25.15 6.25
N ASP A 413 -7.38 -25.42 7.25
CA ASP A 413 -7.73 -26.20 8.44
C ASP A 413 -8.52 -25.34 9.43
N TYR A 414 -9.77 -25.04 9.08
CA TYR A 414 -10.74 -24.40 9.99
C TYR A 414 -12.17 -24.71 9.59
N ASP A 415 -13.05 -24.67 10.57
CA ASP A 415 -14.49 -24.69 10.38
C ASP A 415 -15.18 -23.68 11.31
N LYS A 416 -16.52 -23.75 11.43
CA LYS A 416 -17.26 -22.83 12.29
C LYS A 416 -16.98 -23.02 13.79
N THR A 417 -16.35 -24.11 14.19
CA THR A 417 -16.11 -24.52 15.57
C THR A 417 -14.65 -24.52 15.96
N SER A 418 -13.74 -24.57 14.98
CA SER A 418 -12.30 -24.66 15.18
C SER A 418 -11.57 -23.44 14.61
N PRO A 419 -10.58 -22.89 15.33
CA PRO A 419 -9.73 -21.81 14.78
C PRO A 419 -8.89 -22.32 13.61
N PRO A 420 -8.40 -21.42 12.73
CA PRO A 420 -7.50 -21.79 11.65
C PRO A 420 -6.18 -22.39 12.18
N GLY A 421 -5.65 -23.36 11.45
CA GLY A 421 -4.35 -23.97 11.74
C GLY A 421 -3.16 -23.00 11.59
N LEU A 422 -3.38 -21.81 11.02
CA LEU A 422 -2.42 -20.70 10.93
C LEU A 422 -3.13 -19.38 11.21
N MET A 423 -2.64 -18.65 12.21
CA MET A 423 -3.10 -17.31 12.55
C MET A 423 -1.93 -16.34 12.60
N VAL A 424 -2.18 -15.09 12.21
CA VAL A 424 -1.18 -14.02 12.16
C VAL A 424 -1.68 -12.83 12.97
N PHE A 425 -0.88 -12.33 13.90
CA PHE A 425 -1.23 -11.13 14.64
C PHE A 425 -1.24 -9.91 13.71
N ASN A 426 -2.13 -8.96 13.97
CA ASN A 426 -2.32 -7.79 13.12
C ASN A 426 -1.08 -6.86 13.02
N ASN A 427 -0.13 -6.97 13.94
CA ASN A 427 1.16 -6.29 13.91
C ASN A 427 2.19 -6.93 12.96
N CYS A 428 1.97 -8.17 12.48
CA CYS A 428 2.82 -8.86 11.51
C CYS A 428 2.38 -8.52 10.07
N ARG A 429 2.52 -7.27 9.70
CA ARG A 429 1.94 -6.72 8.45
C ARG A 429 2.55 -7.31 7.17
N LYS A 430 3.86 -7.55 7.17
CA LYS A 430 4.53 -8.11 5.98
C LYS A 430 4.23 -9.59 5.78
N THR A 431 4.03 -10.34 6.85
CA THR A 431 3.53 -11.72 6.77
C THR A 431 2.12 -11.76 6.18
N GLN A 432 1.24 -10.84 6.60
CA GLN A 432 -0.12 -10.70 6.03
C GLN A 432 -0.05 -10.32 4.54
N GLU A 433 0.79 -9.35 4.19
CA GLU A 433 1.01 -8.94 2.79
C GLU A 433 1.51 -10.11 1.95
N MET A 434 2.44 -10.90 2.45
CA MET A 434 2.95 -12.09 1.78
C MET A 434 1.83 -13.11 1.52
N LEU A 435 1.02 -13.43 2.53
CA LEU A 435 -0.10 -14.37 2.39
C LEU A 435 -1.17 -13.85 1.42
N ALA A 436 -1.41 -12.54 1.41
CA ALA A 436 -2.39 -11.93 0.52
C ALA A 436 -1.92 -11.78 -0.93
N SER A 437 -0.60 -11.72 -1.18
CA SER A 437 -0.12 -11.07 -2.40
C SER A 437 1.06 -11.74 -3.11
N ILE A 438 1.69 -12.76 -2.52
CA ILE A 438 2.77 -13.45 -3.23
C ILE A 438 2.22 -14.14 -4.48
N ALA A 439 2.72 -13.74 -5.66
CA ALA A 439 2.23 -14.26 -6.93
C ALA A 439 2.59 -15.75 -7.12
N VAL A 440 1.90 -16.41 -8.03
CA VAL A 440 2.25 -17.74 -8.51
C VAL A 440 3.48 -17.63 -9.42
N ASP A 441 4.39 -18.60 -9.39
CA ASP A 441 5.54 -18.66 -10.32
C ASP A 441 5.04 -18.85 -11.76
N GLU A 442 5.60 -18.08 -12.70
CA GLU A 442 5.19 -18.08 -14.10
C GLU A 442 5.34 -19.46 -14.79
N ASN A 443 6.27 -20.30 -14.31
CA ASN A 443 6.61 -21.58 -14.90
C ASN A 443 6.12 -22.79 -14.09
N ASP A 444 5.70 -22.58 -12.82
CA ASP A 444 5.30 -23.64 -11.92
C ASP A 444 4.18 -23.18 -11.00
N SER A 445 2.96 -23.50 -11.33
CA SER A 445 1.76 -23.12 -10.56
C SER A 445 1.68 -23.74 -9.16
N THR A 446 2.57 -24.66 -8.81
CA THR A 446 2.60 -25.31 -7.48
C THR A 446 3.46 -24.59 -6.47
N VAL A 447 4.14 -23.52 -6.89
CA VAL A 447 5.02 -22.72 -6.02
C VAL A 447 4.79 -21.22 -6.21
N PRO A 448 5.03 -20.39 -5.18
CA PRO A 448 4.99 -18.95 -5.33
C PRO A 448 6.21 -18.43 -6.12
N ASP A 449 6.08 -17.22 -6.68
CA ASP A 449 7.10 -16.56 -7.48
C ASP A 449 8.42 -16.41 -6.69
N LYS A 450 9.45 -17.06 -7.23
CA LYS A 450 10.81 -17.09 -6.65
C LYS A 450 11.53 -15.76 -6.73
N LYS A 451 11.04 -14.83 -7.56
CA LYS A 451 11.58 -13.46 -7.73
C LYS A 451 10.86 -12.43 -6.88
N SER A 452 9.76 -12.81 -6.22
CA SER A 452 8.99 -11.92 -5.38
C SER A 452 9.84 -11.36 -4.23
N PRO A 453 9.78 -10.05 -3.93
CA PRO A 453 10.42 -9.48 -2.74
C PRO A 453 9.87 -10.06 -1.43
N LEU A 454 8.67 -10.64 -1.45
CA LEU A 454 8.01 -11.28 -0.30
C LEU A 454 8.44 -12.74 -0.10
N LYS A 455 9.27 -13.28 -0.98
CA LYS A 455 9.73 -14.67 -0.93
C LYS A 455 10.41 -15.02 0.42
N HIS A 456 11.14 -14.10 1.01
CA HIS A 456 11.82 -14.33 2.29
C HIS A 456 10.85 -14.59 3.45
N TRP A 457 9.68 -13.93 3.47
CA TRP A 457 8.60 -14.22 4.44
C TRP A 457 7.97 -15.59 4.20
N PHE A 458 7.78 -15.94 2.92
CA PHE A 458 7.27 -17.27 2.54
C PHE A 458 8.25 -18.38 2.98
N ASP A 459 9.54 -18.23 2.69
CA ASP A 459 10.54 -19.24 3.05
C ASP A 459 10.65 -19.38 4.59
N ALA A 460 10.72 -18.27 5.33
CA ALA A 460 10.73 -18.30 6.80
C ALA A 460 9.49 -18.99 7.37
N LEU A 461 8.28 -18.61 6.90
CA LEU A 461 7.03 -19.26 7.35
C LEU A 461 6.99 -20.74 7.00
N GLY A 462 7.46 -21.11 5.79
CA GLY A 462 7.56 -22.48 5.34
C GLY A 462 8.45 -23.35 6.25
N TYR A 463 9.59 -22.81 6.71
CA TYR A 463 10.46 -23.49 7.70
C TYR A 463 9.74 -23.69 9.04
N GLY A 464 8.97 -22.69 9.47
CA GLY A 464 8.15 -22.76 10.67
C GLY A 464 7.06 -23.82 10.58
N CYS A 465 6.32 -23.86 9.48
CA CYS A 465 5.30 -24.87 9.24
C CYS A 465 5.89 -26.29 9.19
N ALA A 466 7.06 -26.46 8.56
CA ALA A 466 7.76 -27.74 8.53
C ALA A 466 8.19 -28.21 9.93
N ARG A 467 8.64 -27.29 10.80
CA ARG A 467 8.98 -27.58 12.19
C ARG A 467 7.74 -27.94 13.00
N ALA A 468 6.68 -27.18 12.86
CA ALA A 468 5.42 -27.42 13.57
C ALA A 468 4.74 -28.76 13.19
N SER A 469 4.96 -29.27 11.99
CA SER A 469 4.39 -30.53 11.51
C SER A 469 5.15 -31.79 11.97
N ARG A 470 6.30 -31.67 12.64
CA ARG A 470 7.10 -32.81 13.09
C ARG A 470 6.62 -33.45 14.40
N GLY A 471 5.51 -32.96 15.00
CA GLY A 471 4.90 -33.47 16.22
C GLY A 471 5.71 -33.20 17.51
N ARG A 472 5.10 -33.33 18.66
CA ARG A 472 5.69 -33.09 19.98
C ARG A 472 6.87 -34.02 20.33
N GLY A 473 7.03 -35.12 19.62
CA GLY A 473 8.05 -36.15 19.95
C GLY A 473 9.46 -35.89 19.43
N SER A 474 9.70 -34.90 18.56
CA SER A 474 11.00 -34.71 17.91
C SER A 474 11.73 -33.41 18.30
N ILE A 475 11.16 -32.61 19.18
CA ILE A 475 11.78 -31.39 19.69
C ILE A 475 12.14 -31.67 21.17
N PRO A 476 13.43 -31.62 21.57
CA PRO A 476 13.74 -31.50 22.97
C PRO A 476 13.22 -30.15 23.46
N MET A 477 12.02 -30.15 24.01
CA MET A 477 11.51 -28.99 24.73
C MET A 477 12.02 -29.11 26.17
N GLU A 478 13.02 -28.30 26.50
CA GLU A 478 13.25 -27.99 27.90
C GLU A 478 12.02 -27.21 28.37
N THR A 479 11.05 -27.92 28.93
CA THR A 479 9.93 -27.33 29.69
C THR A 479 10.51 -26.84 31.01
N HIS A 480 11.13 -25.67 30.97
CA HIS A 480 11.44 -24.98 32.22
C HIS A 480 10.18 -24.27 32.69
N VAL A 481 9.65 -24.71 33.81
CA VAL A 481 8.65 -23.99 34.60
C VAL A 481 9.33 -22.68 35.06
N PHE A 482 8.84 -21.55 34.59
CA PHE A 482 9.42 -20.24 34.92
C PHE A 482 8.60 -19.57 36.01
N ASP A 483 9.23 -19.42 37.19
CA ASP A 483 8.83 -18.41 38.14
C ASP A 483 9.22 -17.02 37.61
N MET A 484 8.25 -16.23 37.24
CA MET A 484 8.42 -14.80 37.05
C MET A 484 7.52 -14.11 38.04
N ALA A 485 8.11 -13.17 38.79
CA ALA A 485 7.38 -12.26 39.62
C ALA A 485 6.29 -11.55 38.80
N ASP A 486 5.08 -11.56 39.33
CA ASP A 486 3.97 -10.75 38.88
C ASP A 486 4.39 -9.29 39.09
N ASP A 487 4.71 -8.58 38.02
CA ASP A 487 4.63 -7.12 37.94
C ASP A 487 5.32 -6.64 36.64
N ASP A 488 4.58 -6.67 35.53
CA ASP A 488 4.78 -5.72 34.45
C ASP A 488 3.44 -5.36 33.79
N PRO A 489 2.82 -4.23 34.16
CA PRO A 489 1.52 -3.82 33.67
C PRO A 489 1.54 -3.23 32.24
N GLU A 490 2.68 -3.14 31.56
CA GLU A 490 2.79 -2.48 30.26
C GLU A 490 3.17 -3.41 29.08
N TYR A 491 2.45 -4.51 28.85
CA TYR A 491 2.43 -5.11 27.53
C TYR A 491 1.46 -4.32 26.64
N ARG A 492 1.85 -3.12 26.25
CA ARG A 492 1.33 -2.47 25.04
C ARG A 492 2.19 -2.97 23.86
N PRO A 493 1.60 -3.52 22.77
CA PRO A 493 2.33 -3.72 21.55
C PRO A 493 2.92 -2.36 21.17
N ALA A 494 4.25 -2.26 21.08
CA ALA A 494 4.92 -1.03 20.70
C ALA A 494 4.29 -0.57 19.38
N ALA A 495 3.55 0.53 19.43
CA ALA A 495 3.23 1.28 18.25
C ALA A 495 4.56 1.43 17.50
N ALA A 496 4.58 1.08 16.22
CA ALA A 496 5.75 1.19 15.38
C ALA A 496 6.24 2.64 15.44
N SER A 497 7.09 2.93 16.43
CA SER A 497 7.86 4.16 16.45
C SER A 497 8.77 4.05 15.25
N GLY A 498 8.48 4.88 14.23
CA GLY A 498 9.23 4.95 13.02
C GLY A 498 10.72 5.06 13.32
N PHE A 499 11.43 4.00 13.06
CA PHE A 499 12.86 4.10 12.88
C PHE A 499 13.07 4.74 11.51
N GLY A 500 13.47 6.01 11.54
CA GLY A 500 13.84 6.79 10.40
C GLY A 500 14.85 6.01 9.56
N TYR A 501 14.54 5.92 8.29
CA TYR A 501 15.52 5.59 7.28
C TYR A 501 16.54 6.73 7.27
N GLY A 502 17.69 6.49 7.83
CA GLY A 502 18.89 7.26 7.55
C GLY A 502 19.34 6.93 6.13
N SER A 503 19.41 8.00 5.33
CA SER A 503 20.00 8.19 3.99
C SER A 503 20.58 6.95 3.29
#